data_c40dda09b33e21e762bb6f92427c4bf8
#
_entry.id   c40dda09b33e21e762bb6f92427c4bf8
#
_cell.length_a   1.000
_cell.length_b   1.000
_cell.length_c   1.000
_cell.angle_alpha   90.00
_cell.angle_beta   90.00
_cell.angle_gamma   90.00
#
_symmetry.space_group_name_H-M   'P 1'
#
loop_
_entity.id
_entity.type
_entity.pdbx_description
1 polymer ?
#
loop_
_entity_poly.entity_id
_entity_poly.type
_entity_poly.pdbx_seq_one_letter_code
_entity_poly.pdbx_strand_id
1 'polypeptide(L)'
;MARGIRGSAWLKVLFIGNSFTARNDLPGLIARLAAARGKSLEHHLISAGGASLRTHWNAGEARKAIEKGHYDRVVLQEQSTLPVKNAKRMHENVRLFDEAIKAAGSTTVLYMTWARLNAPESQRAIADAGVGVGGEFGATVVPVGLAWQRFLRRHERPVLHDKDQSHPTLAGSYLAGCVFFAVLFQESPVGVDAGVAGLSGEDLAVLQEAAWRECRPATRGRSK
;
A
#
# COMPACT_ATOMS: atom_id res chain seq x y z
N MET A 1 5.06 -3.84 -29.78
CA MET A 1 3.68 -4.23 -29.47
C MET A 1 3.52 -4.22 -27.97
N ALA A 2 2.85 -3.24 -27.39
CA ALA A 2 2.61 -3.15 -25.96
C ALA A 2 1.58 -4.22 -25.57
N ARG A 3 2.00 -5.24 -24.80
CA ARG A 3 1.08 -6.18 -24.15
C ARG A 3 0.26 -5.37 -23.14
N GLY A 4 -1.03 -5.17 -23.43
CA GLY A 4 -1.98 -4.64 -22.47
C GLY A 4 -1.95 -5.52 -21.23
N ILE A 5 -1.61 -4.91 -20.08
CA ILE A 5 -1.57 -5.56 -18.76
C ILE A 5 -3.02 -5.85 -18.37
N ARG A 6 -3.51 -7.04 -18.73
CA ARG A 6 -4.68 -7.60 -18.05
C ARG A 6 -4.19 -7.95 -16.65
N GLY A 7 -4.86 -7.45 -15.60
CA GLY A 7 -4.49 -7.76 -14.23
C GLY A 7 -4.33 -9.26 -14.06
N SER A 8 -3.17 -9.71 -13.54
CA SER A 8 -2.88 -11.13 -13.32
C SER A 8 -3.90 -11.71 -12.35
N ALA A 9 -4.40 -12.90 -12.64
CA ALA A 9 -5.28 -13.63 -11.72
C ALA A 9 -4.53 -14.16 -10.48
N TRP A 10 -3.20 -14.20 -10.53
CA TRP A 10 -2.32 -14.66 -9.46
C TRP A 10 -1.10 -13.73 -9.33
N LEU A 11 -0.74 -13.37 -8.12
CA LEU A 11 0.44 -12.57 -7.79
C LEU A 11 1.16 -13.17 -6.59
N LYS A 12 2.50 -13.20 -6.66
CA LYS A 12 3.38 -13.47 -5.54
C LYS A 12 4.05 -12.18 -5.10
N VAL A 13 3.79 -11.76 -3.85
CA VAL A 13 4.15 -10.43 -3.36
C VAL A 13 4.98 -10.52 -2.08
N LEU A 14 6.15 -9.88 -2.07
CA LEU A 14 6.92 -9.65 -0.85
C LEU A 14 6.56 -8.29 -0.28
N PHE A 15 6.22 -8.23 1.00
CA PHE A 15 6.03 -6.99 1.74
C PHE A 15 7.22 -6.77 2.68
N ILE A 16 7.83 -5.59 2.61
CA ILE A 16 8.94 -5.16 3.47
C ILE A 16 8.49 -3.87 4.17
N GLY A 17 8.38 -3.89 5.49
CA GLY A 17 7.88 -2.74 6.23
C GLY A 17 7.94 -2.91 7.74
N ASN A 18 7.03 -2.26 8.43
CA ASN A 18 6.96 -2.27 9.87
C ASN A 18 5.52 -2.52 10.36
N SER A 19 5.17 -2.05 11.56
CA SER A 19 3.83 -2.22 12.13
C SER A 19 2.70 -1.66 11.27
N PHE A 20 2.96 -0.69 10.38
CA PHE A 20 1.95 -0.18 9.45
C PHE A 20 1.52 -1.20 8.39
N THR A 21 2.40 -2.15 8.08
CA THR A 21 2.11 -3.28 7.18
C THR A 21 1.68 -4.52 7.96
N ALA A 22 2.24 -4.75 9.15
CA ALA A 22 2.00 -5.99 9.90
C ALA A 22 0.68 -5.97 10.68
N ARG A 23 0.22 -4.80 11.18
CA ARG A 23 -1.02 -4.72 11.98
C ARG A 23 -2.23 -5.18 11.19
N ASN A 24 -3.11 -5.90 11.88
CA ASN A 24 -4.35 -6.46 11.36
C ASN A 24 -4.15 -7.35 10.11
N ASP A 25 -2.95 -7.90 9.95
CA ASP A 25 -2.61 -8.77 8.83
C ASP A 25 -2.98 -8.15 7.47
N LEU A 26 -2.44 -6.95 7.18
CA LEU A 26 -2.73 -6.26 5.92
C LEU A 26 -2.50 -7.13 4.67
N PRO A 27 -1.40 -7.90 4.53
CA PRO A 27 -1.24 -8.79 3.38
C PRO A 27 -2.35 -9.85 3.28
N GLY A 28 -2.78 -10.42 4.41
CA GLY A 28 -3.90 -11.35 4.46
C GLY A 28 -5.24 -10.71 4.13
N LEU A 29 -5.47 -9.44 4.52
CA LEU A 29 -6.66 -8.68 4.09
C LEU A 29 -6.70 -8.52 2.56
N ILE A 30 -5.57 -8.19 1.93
CA ILE A 30 -5.46 -8.08 0.47
C ILE A 30 -5.72 -9.42 -0.19
N ALA A 31 -5.17 -10.51 0.36
CA ALA A 31 -5.38 -11.87 -0.16
C ALA A 31 -6.85 -12.28 -0.09
N ARG A 32 -7.58 -11.96 1.00
CA ARG A 32 -9.02 -12.23 1.13
C ARG A 32 -9.84 -11.43 0.11
N LEU A 33 -9.53 -10.14 -0.09
CA LEU A 33 -10.17 -9.32 -1.14
C LEU A 33 -9.95 -9.94 -2.52
N ALA A 34 -8.73 -10.39 -2.81
CA ALA A 34 -8.40 -11.05 -4.07
C ALA A 34 -9.18 -12.36 -4.24
N ALA A 35 -9.22 -13.21 -3.22
CA ALA A 35 -9.94 -14.49 -3.25
C ALA A 35 -11.44 -14.30 -3.49
N ALA A 36 -12.07 -13.29 -2.87
CA ALA A 36 -13.47 -12.96 -3.08
C ALA A 36 -13.79 -12.50 -4.52
N ARG A 37 -12.79 -12.19 -5.33
CA ARG A 37 -12.86 -11.86 -6.75
C ARG A 37 -12.27 -12.94 -7.64
N GLY A 38 -12.09 -14.16 -7.14
CA GLY A 38 -11.54 -15.28 -7.91
C GLY A 38 -10.08 -15.08 -8.32
N LYS A 39 -9.33 -14.26 -7.57
CA LYS A 39 -7.91 -14.01 -7.76
C LYS A 39 -7.12 -14.59 -6.60
N SER A 40 -5.80 -14.73 -6.76
CA SER A 40 -4.92 -15.27 -5.72
C SER A 40 -3.76 -14.32 -5.46
N LEU A 41 -3.45 -14.11 -4.19
CA LEU A 41 -2.26 -13.40 -3.74
C LEU A 41 -1.50 -14.28 -2.74
N GLU A 42 -0.36 -14.82 -3.19
CA GLU A 42 0.63 -15.41 -2.29
C GLU A 42 1.48 -14.29 -1.73
N HIS A 43 1.62 -14.23 -0.41
CA HIS A 43 2.37 -13.15 0.22
C HIS A 43 3.39 -13.65 1.22
N HIS A 44 4.49 -12.89 1.33
CA HIS A 44 5.50 -13.03 2.37
C HIS A 44 5.70 -11.66 3.00
N LEU A 45 5.77 -11.60 4.33
CA LEU A 45 5.95 -10.37 5.09
C LEU A 45 7.29 -10.42 5.86
N ILE A 46 8.16 -9.43 5.60
CA ILE A 46 9.33 -9.14 6.41
C ILE A 46 9.09 -7.81 7.11
N SER A 47 8.89 -7.83 8.42
CA SER A 47 8.57 -6.65 9.20
C SER A 47 9.28 -6.62 10.54
N ALA A 48 9.60 -5.41 11.00
CA ALA A 48 10.11 -5.16 12.35
C ALA A 48 9.50 -3.86 12.88
N GLY A 49 9.14 -3.82 14.16
CA GLY A 49 8.48 -2.68 14.78
C GLY A 49 9.28 -1.39 14.60
N GLY A 50 8.67 -0.35 14.00
CA GLY A 50 9.30 0.95 13.78
C GLY A 50 10.47 0.98 12.79
N ALA A 51 10.82 -0.13 12.16
CA ALA A 51 11.96 -0.24 11.26
C ALA A 51 11.80 0.66 10.02
N SER A 52 12.91 1.20 9.56
CA SER A 52 13.05 1.84 8.25
C SER A 52 13.48 0.81 7.19
N LEU A 53 13.35 1.13 5.92
CA LEU A 53 13.90 0.32 4.84
C LEU A 53 15.41 0.13 5.00
N ARG A 54 16.14 1.15 5.51
CA ARG A 54 17.58 1.01 5.79
C ARG A 54 17.87 -0.07 6.82
N THR A 55 17.03 -0.19 7.85
CA THR A 55 17.15 -1.25 8.86
C THR A 55 17.03 -2.62 8.22
N HIS A 56 16.03 -2.84 7.37
CA HIS A 56 15.84 -4.10 6.64
C HIS A 56 16.98 -4.39 5.64
N TRP A 57 17.47 -3.34 4.98
CA TRP A 57 18.61 -3.48 4.08
C TRP A 57 19.85 -4.00 4.80
N ASN A 58 20.17 -3.41 5.95
CA ASN A 58 21.35 -3.77 6.73
C ASN A 58 21.23 -5.16 7.38
N ALA A 59 20.02 -5.58 7.77
CA ALA A 59 19.76 -6.91 8.30
C ALA A 59 19.99 -8.02 7.25
N GLY A 60 19.83 -7.71 5.97
CA GLY A 60 20.14 -8.62 4.87
C GLY A 60 19.07 -9.68 4.56
N GLU A 61 18.10 -9.93 5.44
CA GLU A 61 17.01 -10.90 5.22
C GLU A 61 16.16 -10.51 4.01
N ALA A 62 15.74 -9.26 3.93
CA ALA A 62 14.94 -8.75 2.83
C ALA A 62 15.67 -8.86 1.47
N ARG A 63 16.99 -8.61 1.44
CA ARG A 63 17.80 -8.78 0.23
C ARG A 63 17.83 -10.24 -0.22
N LYS A 64 18.08 -11.17 0.72
CA LYS A 64 18.08 -12.61 0.44
C LYS A 64 16.73 -13.09 -0.07
N ALA A 65 15.63 -12.57 0.50
CA ALA A 65 14.28 -12.90 0.05
C ALA A 65 14.02 -12.41 -1.38
N ILE A 66 14.44 -11.18 -1.73
CA ILE A 66 14.32 -10.65 -3.09
C ILE A 66 15.08 -11.52 -4.10
N GLU A 67 16.35 -11.86 -3.79
CA GLU A 67 17.20 -12.64 -4.69
C GLU A 67 16.66 -14.04 -4.98
N LYS A 68 16.04 -14.68 -3.98
CA LYS A 68 15.66 -16.11 -4.04
C LYS A 68 14.17 -16.36 -4.24
N GLY A 69 13.33 -15.35 -4.01
CA GLY A 69 11.90 -15.58 -3.80
C GLY A 69 11.06 -15.55 -5.08
N HIS A 70 11.58 -15.08 -6.20
CA HIS A 70 10.86 -14.97 -7.48
C HIS A 70 9.50 -14.31 -7.32
N TYR A 71 9.46 -13.09 -6.75
CA TYR A 71 8.24 -12.32 -6.56
C TYR A 71 7.87 -11.55 -7.83
N ASP A 72 6.56 -11.42 -8.09
CA ASP A 72 6.06 -10.52 -9.14
C ASP A 72 6.20 -9.07 -8.71
N ARG A 73 5.95 -8.81 -7.40
CA ARG A 73 5.96 -7.49 -6.81
C ARG A 73 6.67 -7.50 -5.47
N VAL A 74 7.41 -6.44 -5.19
CA VAL A 74 7.98 -6.19 -3.86
C VAL A 74 7.47 -4.85 -3.35
N VAL A 75 6.70 -4.90 -2.28
CA VAL A 75 6.12 -3.72 -1.62
C VAL A 75 7.11 -3.19 -0.60
N LEU A 76 7.47 -1.93 -0.75
CA LEU A 76 8.34 -1.19 0.16
C LEU A 76 7.53 -0.19 0.98
N GLN A 77 7.52 -0.34 2.30
CA GLN A 77 6.94 0.63 3.22
C GLN A 77 8.05 1.23 4.08
N GLU A 78 8.32 2.51 3.85
CA GLU A 78 9.30 3.25 4.64
C GLU A 78 8.74 3.61 6.03
N GLN A 79 9.63 3.89 6.99
CA GLN A 79 9.23 4.38 8.32
C GLN A 79 8.37 5.65 8.17
N SER A 80 7.19 5.65 8.80
CA SER A 80 6.07 6.57 8.51
C SER A 80 6.40 8.06 8.59
N THR A 81 7.39 8.46 9.40
CA THR A 81 7.78 9.88 9.52
C THR A 81 8.98 10.26 8.64
N LEU A 82 9.67 9.29 8.06
CA LEU A 82 10.88 9.56 7.27
C LEU A 82 10.60 10.40 6.01
N PRO A 83 9.50 10.18 5.25
CA PRO A 83 9.17 11.02 4.10
C PRO A 83 9.07 12.51 4.43
N VAL A 84 8.59 12.83 5.65
CA VAL A 84 8.46 14.21 6.14
C VAL A 84 9.78 14.75 6.69
N LYS A 85 10.47 13.94 7.49
CA LYS A 85 11.70 14.38 8.20
C LYS A 85 12.93 14.39 7.31
N ASN A 86 13.03 13.46 6.36
CA ASN A 86 14.19 13.32 5.48
C ASN A 86 13.83 12.56 4.21
N ALA A 87 13.16 13.23 3.27
CA ALA A 87 12.76 12.65 1.98
C ALA A 87 13.98 12.15 1.17
N LYS A 88 15.13 12.82 1.26
CA LYS A 88 16.37 12.36 0.61
C LYS A 88 16.79 10.97 1.10
N ARG A 89 16.72 10.74 2.42
CA ARG A 89 17.06 9.43 2.98
C ARG A 89 16.06 8.34 2.57
N MET A 90 14.76 8.68 2.50
CA MET A 90 13.75 7.78 1.93
C MET A 90 14.12 7.40 0.49
N HIS A 91 14.43 8.38 -0.33
CA HIS A 91 14.86 8.17 -1.73
C HIS A 91 16.06 7.21 -1.82
N GLU A 92 17.13 7.47 -1.04
CA GLU A 92 18.32 6.61 -0.98
C GLU A 92 17.98 5.16 -0.57
N ASN A 93 17.08 5.01 0.41
CA ASN A 93 16.66 3.70 0.88
C ASN A 93 15.89 2.93 -0.20
N VAL A 94 14.93 3.60 -0.86
CA VAL A 94 14.15 2.99 -1.94
C VAL A 94 15.04 2.62 -3.11
N ARG A 95 16.00 3.48 -3.51
CA ARG A 95 16.94 3.20 -4.60
C ARG A 95 17.68 1.89 -4.39
N LEU A 96 18.22 1.65 -3.20
CA LEU A 96 18.93 0.40 -2.87
C LEU A 96 18.06 -0.84 -3.10
N PHE A 97 16.80 -0.80 -2.66
CA PHE A 97 15.88 -1.90 -2.85
C PHE A 97 15.44 -2.04 -4.32
N ASP A 98 15.15 -0.92 -4.99
CA ASP A 98 14.70 -0.91 -6.38
C ASP A 98 15.73 -1.55 -7.32
N GLU A 99 17.02 -1.23 -7.12
CA GLU A 99 18.12 -1.85 -7.86
C GLU A 99 18.13 -3.38 -7.69
N ALA A 100 18.02 -3.88 -6.45
CA ALA A 100 17.99 -5.32 -6.16
C ALA A 100 16.71 -6.00 -6.69
N ILE A 101 15.55 -5.33 -6.56
CA ILE A 101 14.26 -5.83 -7.04
C ILE A 101 14.27 -5.99 -8.56
N LYS A 102 14.77 -5.00 -9.28
CA LYS A 102 14.90 -5.05 -10.75
C LYS A 102 15.89 -6.10 -11.20
N ALA A 103 17.01 -6.23 -10.51
CA ALA A 103 17.99 -7.28 -10.79
C ALA A 103 17.41 -8.70 -10.63
N ALA A 104 16.46 -8.87 -9.70
CA ALA A 104 15.74 -10.13 -9.50
C ALA A 104 14.54 -10.32 -10.47
N GLY A 105 14.31 -9.40 -11.41
CA GLY A 105 13.18 -9.46 -12.36
C GLY A 105 11.82 -9.12 -11.78
N SER A 106 11.78 -8.56 -10.57
CA SER A 106 10.56 -8.14 -9.86
C SER A 106 10.23 -6.66 -10.13
N THR A 107 9.04 -6.22 -9.73
CA THR A 107 8.63 -4.82 -9.85
C THR A 107 8.46 -4.19 -8.47
N THR A 108 9.00 -2.99 -8.30
CA THR A 108 8.89 -2.20 -7.07
C THR A 108 7.49 -1.60 -6.94
N VAL A 109 6.92 -1.72 -5.75
CA VAL A 109 5.67 -1.09 -5.33
C VAL A 109 5.92 -0.26 -4.08
N LEU A 110 5.53 1.00 -4.08
CA LEU A 110 5.69 1.90 -2.94
C LEU A 110 4.38 2.01 -2.17
N TYR A 111 4.41 1.68 -0.91
CA TYR A 111 3.29 1.88 0.01
C TYR A 111 3.35 3.32 0.54
N MET A 112 2.59 4.24 -0.03
CA MET A 112 2.38 5.58 0.51
C MET A 112 1.45 5.51 1.73
N THR A 113 2.01 5.66 2.92
CA THR A 113 1.28 5.65 4.18
C THR A 113 0.54 6.98 4.42
N TRP A 114 -0.16 7.08 5.54
CA TRP A 114 -0.96 8.25 5.94
C TRP A 114 -0.23 9.13 6.97
N ALA A 115 -0.66 10.38 7.06
CA ALA A 115 -0.24 11.30 8.11
C ALA A 115 -0.81 10.89 9.47
N ARG A 116 -0.12 11.20 10.54
CA ARG A 116 -0.64 11.05 11.91
C ARG A 116 -1.86 11.94 12.10
N LEU A 117 -2.79 11.53 12.95
CA LEU A 117 -4.03 12.28 13.22
C LEU A 117 -3.76 13.69 13.76
N ASN A 118 -2.69 13.86 14.55
CA ASN A 118 -2.27 15.14 15.12
C ASN A 118 -1.33 15.97 14.21
N ALA A 119 -1.08 15.54 12.97
CA ALA A 119 -0.25 16.23 11.99
C ALA A 119 -0.77 16.00 10.55
N PRO A 120 -2.06 16.26 10.26
CA PRO A 120 -2.71 15.92 8.99
C PRO A 120 -2.12 16.66 7.79
N GLU A 121 -1.53 17.84 7.99
CA GLU A 121 -0.82 18.63 6.99
C GLU A 121 0.38 17.91 6.39
N SER A 122 0.97 16.97 7.13
CA SER A 122 2.13 16.17 6.69
C SER A 122 1.79 15.25 5.50
N GLN A 123 0.50 15.00 5.22
CA GLN A 123 0.10 14.13 4.11
C GLN A 123 0.60 14.63 2.77
N ARG A 124 0.69 15.94 2.56
CA ARG A 124 1.22 16.49 1.32
C ARG A 124 2.69 16.11 1.14
N ALA A 125 3.52 16.28 2.16
CA ALA A 125 4.94 15.93 2.09
C ALA A 125 5.15 14.42 1.86
N ILE A 126 4.32 13.57 2.51
CA ILE A 126 4.34 12.12 2.30
C ILE A 126 3.99 11.77 0.84
N ALA A 127 2.96 12.42 0.28
CA ALA A 127 2.53 12.20 -1.09
C ALA A 127 3.59 12.66 -2.10
N ASP A 128 4.11 13.87 -1.94
CA ASP A 128 5.13 14.44 -2.83
C ASP A 128 6.39 13.56 -2.85
N ALA A 129 6.85 13.09 -1.69
CA ALA A 129 7.98 12.18 -1.59
C ALA A 129 7.69 10.83 -2.27
N GLY A 130 6.52 10.23 -2.02
CA GLY A 130 6.15 8.94 -2.60
C GLY A 130 5.98 8.99 -4.11
N VAL A 131 5.29 10.02 -4.62
CA VAL A 131 5.08 10.22 -6.07
C VAL A 131 6.39 10.53 -6.78
N GLY A 132 7.22 11.41 -6.19
CA GLY A 132 8.53 11.77 -6.77
C GLY A 132 9.43 10.54 -6.92
N VAL A 133 9.59 9.77 -5.85
CA VAL A 133 10.40 8.53 -5.86
C VAL A 133 9.79 7.49 -6.81
N GLY A 134 8.46 7.34 -6.80
CA GLY A 134 7.75 6.43 -7.71
C GLY A 134 7.98 6.76 -9.18
N GLY A 135 7.88 8.05 -9.54
CA GLY A 135 8.11 8.52 -10.90
C GLY A 135 9.55 8.31 -11.37
N GLU A 136 10.54 8.60 -10.51
CA GLU A 136 11.96 8.45 -10.84
C GLU A 136 12.35 6.98 -11.08
N PHE A 137 11.90 6.07 -10.22
CA PHE A 137 12.25 4.65 -10.35
C PHE A 137 11.25 3.83 -11.19
N GLY A 138 10.19 4.45 -11.72
CA GLY A 138 9.13 3.72 -12.43
C GLY A 138 8.39 2.73 -11.53
N ALA A 139 8.34 3.00 -10.23
CA ALA A 139 7.67 2.17 -9.25
C ALA A 139 6.17 2.48 -9.17
N THR A 140 5.36 1.44 -8.98
CA THR A 140 3.92 1.62 -8.73
C THR A 140 3.70 2.21 -7.34
N VAL A 141 3.01 3.33 -7.23
CA VAL A 141 2.64 3.91 -5.93
C VAL A 141 1.24 3.46 -5.54
N VAL A 142 1.09 2.91 -4.33
CA VAL A 142 -0.20 2.59 -3.71
C VAL A 142 -0.60 3.74 -2.80
N PRO A 143 -1.56 4.60 -3.18
CA PRO A 143 -1.80 5.90 -2.57
C PRO A 143 -2.71 5.82 -1.33
N VAL A 144 -2.40 4.93 -0.38
CA VAL A 144 -3.23 4.71 0.81
C VAL A 144 -3.45 5.99 1.61
N GLY A 145 -2.40 6.78 1.80
CA GLY A 145 -2.50 8.03 2.56
C GLY A 145 -3.44 9.07 1.93
N LEU A 146 -3.54 9.10 0.59
CA LEU A 146 -4.49 9.97 -0.09
C LEU A 146 -5.94 9.46 0.07
N ALA A 147 -6.17 8.16 -0.03
CA ALA A 147 -7.48 7.56 0.26
C ALA A 147 -7.90 7.81 1.71
N TRP A 148 -6.95 7.68 2.65
CA TRP A 148 -7.14 7.97 4.07
C TRP A 148 -7.55 9.43 4.32
N GLN A 149 -6.80 10.38 3.76
CA GLN A 149 -7.10 11.81 3.87
C GLN A 149 -8.46 12.14 3.25
N ARG A 150 -8.79 11.54 2.09
CA ARG A 150 -10.09 11.70 1.44
C ARG A 150 -11.23 11.20 2.32
N PHE A 151 -11.05 10.05 2.96
CA PHE A 151 -12.01 9.48 3.89
C PHE A 151 -12.25 10.43 5.07
N LEU A 152 -11.20 10.84 5.77
CA LEU A 152 -11.31 11.70 6.96
C LEU A 152 -11.93 13.07 6.70
N ARG A 153 -11.89 13.58 5.47
CA ARG A 153 -12.58 14.83 5.10
C ARG A 153 -14.09 14.71 5.01
N ARG A 154 -14.63 13.50 4.98
CA ARG A 154 -16.06 13.25 4.70
C ARG A 154 -16.74 12.37 5.73
N HIS A 155 -15.97 11.64 6.52
CA HIS A 155 -16.46 10.64 7.44
C HIS A 155 -15.68 10.70 8.75
N GLU A 156 -16.41 10.66 9.86
CA GLU A 156 -15.85 10.52 11.21
C GLU A 156 -15.79 9.05 11.64
N ARG A 157 -16.58 8.20 11.02
CA ARG A 157 -16.67 6.76 11.28
C ARG A 157 -16.62 5.95 9.99
N PRO A 158 -16.08 4.72 10.05
CA PRO A 158 -15.34 4.12 11.18
C PRO A 158 -14.02 4.85 11.45
N VAL A 159 -13.53 4.77 12.70
CA VAL A 159 -12.26 5.40 13.10
C VAL A 159 -11.10 4.65 12.45
N LEU A 160 -10.22 5.37 11.76
CA LEU A 160 -9.10 4.77 11.03
C LEU A 160 -7.81 4.69 11.86
N HIS A 161 -7.54 5.71 12.69
CA HIS A 161 -6.36 5.74 13.57
C HIS A 161 -6.67 5.07 14.91
N ASP A 162 -5.70 4.31 15.42
CA ASP A 162 -5.73 3.78 16.78
C ASP A 162 -5.53 4.92 17.81
N LYS A 163 -5.64 4.61 19.10
CA LYS A 163 -5.52 5.56 20.22
C LYS A 163 -4.18 6.33 20.23
N ASP A 164 -3.14 5.76 19.65
CA ASP A 164 -1.84 6.41 19.52
C ASP A 164 -1.77 7.45 18.38
N GLN A 165 -2.88 7.67 17.67
CA GLN A 165 -3.01 8.65 16.58
C GLN A 165 -2.11 8.38 15.37
N SER A 166 -1.56 7.18 15.27
CA SER A 166 -0.56 6.81 14.26
C SER A 166 -0.88 5.48 13.59
N HIS A 167 -1.01 4.41 14.37
CA HIS A 167 -1.26 3.07 13.85
C HIS A 167 -2.69 2.90 13.33
N PRO A 168 -2.91 1.94 12.42
CA PRO A 168 -4.25 1.69 11.90
C PRO A 168 -5.09 0.88 12.87
N THR A 169 -6.38 1.19 12.97
CA THR A 169 -7.41 0.27 13.42
C THR A 169 -7.64 -0.83 12.37
N LEU A 170 -8.53 -1.77 12.65
CA LEU A 170 -8.97 -2.74 11.63
C LEU A 170 -9.57 -2.03 10.40
N ALA A 171 -10.39 -0.98 10.62
CA ALA A 171 -10.97 -0.18 9.53
C ALA A 171 -9.90 0.51 8.69
N GLY A 172 -8.87 1.08 9.33
CA GLY A 172 -7.73 1.67 8.65
C GLY A 172 -6.96 0.66 7.81
N SER A 173 -6.67 -0.52 8.35
CA SER A 173 -6.00 -1.60 7.61
C SER A 173 -6.87 -2.13 6.46
N TYR A 174 -8.19 -2.20 6.65
CA TYR A 174 -9.12 -2.61 5.60
C TYR A 174 -9.15 -1.60 4.44
N LEU A 175 -9.22 -0.30 4.75
CA LEU A 175 -9.09 0.75 3.73
C LEU A 175 -7.79 0.60 2.94
N ALA A 176 -6.66 0.40 3.62
CA ALA A 176 -5.37 0.15 2.98
C ALA A 176 -5.42 -1.08 2.08
N GLY A 177 -5.99 -2.19 2.56
CA GLY A 177 -6.19 -3.42 1.79
C GLY A 177 -7.00 -3.20 0.50
N CYS A 178 -8.09 -2.42 0.58
CA CYS A 178 -8.90 -2.05 -0.58
C CYS A 178 -8.11 -1.23 -1.61
N VAL A 179 -7.27 -0.28 -1.16
CA VAL A 179 -6.39 0.50 -2.04
C VAL A 179 -5.35 -0.38 -2.72
N PHE A 180 -4.71 -1.28 -1.95
CA PHE A 180 -3.79 -2.27 -2.51
C PHE A 180 -4.45 -3.17 -3.53
N PHE A 181 -5.62 -3.73 -3.20
CA PHE A 181 -6.38 -4.56 -4.13
C PHE A 181 -6.65 -3.81 -5.44
N ALA A 182 -7.16 -2.58 -5.34
CA ALA A 182 -7.48 -1.76 -6.50
C ALA A 182 -6.26 -1.50 -7.40
N VAL A 183 -5.09 -1.23 -6.80
CA VAL A 183 -3.86 -0.95 -7.56
C VAL A 183 -3.23 -2.22 -8.13
N LEU A 184 -3.11 -3.29 -7.32
CA LEU A 184 -2.42 -4.51 -7.73
C LEU A 184 -3.21 -5.29 -8.79
N PHE A 185 -4.53 -5.34 -8.66
CA PHE A 185 -5.39 -6.10 -9.56
C PHE A 185 -6.12 -5.24 -10.59
N GLN A 186 -6.02 -3.90 -10.51
CA GLN A 186 -6.70 -2.94 -11.38
C GLN A 186 -8.21 -3.18 -11.43
N GLU A 187 -8.80 -3.48 -10.28
CA GLU A 187 -10.20 -3.82 -10.12
C GLU A 187 -10.82 -3.11 -8.92
N SER A 188 -12.12 -2.82 -8.99
CA SER A 188 -12.86 -2.15 -7.91
C SER A 188 -13.04 -3.08 -6.70
N PRO A 189 -12.70 -2.63 -5.49
CA PRO A 189 -13.04 -3.35 -4.27
C PRO A 189 -14.52 -3.20 -3.87
N VAL A 190 -15.29 -2.35 -4.53
CA VAL A 190 -16.69 -2.04 -4.17
C VAL A 190 -17.56 -3.29 -4.30
N GLY A 191 -18.31 -3.59 -3.24
CA GLY A 191 -19.18 -4.76 -3.16
C GLY A 191 -18.45 -6.09 -2.96
N VAL A 192 -17.17 -6.06 -2.57
CA VAL A 192 -16.42 -7.29 -2.23
C VAL A 192 -16.72 -7.68 -0.79
N ASP A 193 -17.24 -8.89 -0.60
CA ASP A 193 -17.32 -9.52 0.72
C ASP A 193 -16.06 -10.38 0.94
N ALA A 194 -15.13 -9.85 1.73
CA ALA A 194 -13.88 -10.51 2.10
C ALA A 194 -13.95 -11.21 3.47
N GLY A 195 -15.13 -11.37 4.04
CA GLY A 195 -15.34 -12.04 5.34
C GLY A 195 -14.60 -11.38 6.50
N VAL A 196 -14.54 -10.05 6.53
CA VAL A 196 -13.81 -9.31 7.59
C VAL A 196 -14.72 -9.11 8.80
N ALA A 197 -14.48 -9.91 9.83
CA ALA A 197 -15.19 -9.75 11.12
C ALA A 197 -14.78 -8.44 11.82
N GLY A 198 -15.71 -7.83 12.56
CA GLY A 198 -15.45 -6.62 13.36
C GLY A 198 -15.70 -5.29 12.63
N LEU A 199 -16.15 -5.32 11.39
CA LEU A 199 -16.66 -4.17 10.64
C LEU A 199 -18.10 -4.45 10.19
N SER A 200 -18.96 -3.44 10.25
CA SER A 200 -20.32 -3.54 9.71
C SER A 200 -20.31 -3.53 8.18
N GLY A 201 -21.40 -4.00 7.54
CA GLY A 201 -21.53 -3.91 6.10
C GLY A 201 -21.47 -2.46 5.56
N GLU A 202 -21.99 -1.52 6.35
CA GLU A 202 -21.93 -0.08 6.03
C GLU A 202 -20.49 0.45 6.10
N ASP A 203 -19.72 0.06 7.16
CA ASP A 203 -18.30 0.41 7.28
C ASP A 203 -17.50 -0.14 6.09
N LEU A 204 -17.73 -1.41 5.73
CA LEU A 204 -17.05 -2.04 4.59
C LEU A 204 -17.34 -1.27 3.28
N ALA A 205 -18.60 -0.93 3.03
CA ALA A 205 -19.02 -0.23 1.81
C ALA A 205 -18.37 1.15 1.68
N VAL A 206 -18.40 1.96 2.76
CA VAL A 206 -17.84 3.32 2.72
C VAL A 206 -16.32 3.32 2.55
N LEU A 207 -15.61 2.34 3.14
CA LEU A 207 -14.17 2.18 3.01
C LEU A 207 -13.78 1.74 1.59
N GLN A 208 -14.52 0.80 1.01
CA GLN A 208 -14.34 0.34 -0.38
C GLN A 208 -14.52 1.49 -1.39
N GLU A 209 -15.59 2.27 -1.22
CA GLU A 209 -15.85 3.45 -2.05
C GLU A 209 -14.74 4.50 -1.94
N ALA A 210 -14.25 4.77 -0.73
CA ALA A 210 -13.17 5.73 -0.52
C ALA A 210 -11.88 5.28 -1.23
N ALA A 211 -11.54 3.99 -1.12
CA ALA A 211 -10.40 3.39 -1.81
C ALA A 211 -10.54 3.50 -3.33
N TRP A 212 -11.69 3.10 -3.87
CA TRP A 212 -11.91 3.10 -5.32
C TRP A 212 -11.89 4.49 -5.93
N ARG A 213 -12.46 5.48 -5.26
CA ARG A 213 -12.44 6.87 -5.71
C ARG A 213 -11.04 7.45 -5.85
N GLU A 214 -10.08 6.95 -5.07
CA GLU A 214 -8.68 7.36 -5.19
C GLU A 214 -7.94 6.64 -6.33
N CYS A 215 -8.27 5.37 -6.55
CA CYS A 215 -7.52 4.50 -7.47
C CYS A 215 -8.10 4.44 -8.89
N ARG A 216 -9.41 4.77 -9.06
CA ARG A 216 -10.05 4.67 -10.37
C ARG A 216 -9.37 5.58 -11.39
N PRO A 217 -9.18 5.11 -12.63
CA PRO A 217 -8.69 5.94 -13.72
C PRO A 217 -9.58 7.20 -13.86
N ALA A 218 -8.95 8.36 -14.10
CA ALA A 218 -9.71 9.56 -14.43
C ALA A 218 -10.63 9.23 -15.62
N THR A 219 -11.93 9.37 -15.44
CA THR A 219 -12.86 9.27 -16.57
C THR A 219 -12.47 10.36 -17.56
N ARG A 220 -11.94 9.98 -18.72
CA ARG A 220 -11.74 10.92 -19.82
C ARG A 220 -13.12 11.54 -20.09
N GLY A 221 -13.26 12.81 -19.76
CA GLY A 221 -14.47 13.56 -20.09
C GLY A 221 -14.74 13.35 -21.57
N ARG A 222 -15.92 12.82 -21.89
CA ARG A 222 -16.43 12.90 -23.26
C ARG A 222 -16.58 14.39 -23.54
N SER A 223 -15.62 14.96 -24.27
CA SER A 223 -15.84 16.23 -24.95
C SER A 223 -17.06 16.04 -25.87
N LYS A 224 -18.13 16.74 -25.52
CA LYS A 224 -19.28 16.95 -26.45
C LYS A 224 -18.88 17.98 -27.47
#